data_83ecdcf0209df1a2510febc60e74a56a
#
_entry.id   83ecdcf0209df1a2510febc60e74a56a
#
_cell.length_a   1.000
_cell.length_b   1.000
_cell.length_c   1.000
_cell.angle_alpha   90.00
_cell.angle_beta   90.00
_cell.angle_gamma   90.00
#
_symmetry.space_group_name_H-M   'P 1'
#
loop_
_entity.id
_entity.type
_entity.pdbx_description
1 polymer ?
#
loop_
_entity_poly.entity_id
_entity_poly.type
_entity_poly.pdbx_seq_one_letter_code
_entity_poly.pdbx_strand_id
1 'polypeptide(L)'
;MPALTLETPHAAPEVMISAQQIHKSFGATNVLRGISLQLQRGEVVAIIGPSGSGKSTFLRCLNHLETIDSGTITVEGGVLVQNDANGRAAYASDSKIRSIGRKMGMVFQSFNLFPHLTVLENIIEAPMLVKKMARAAIVPQAEQLLQKVGLLDKRDAYPNRLSGGQKQRVAIARALAMGPDILLFDEPTSALDPELTGEVLRTMRELAQEHMTMLVVTHEMGFARDVANRVIFMDKGEIVEEAPAKEFFSAPQQERTKAFLCNTL
;
A
#
# COMPACT_ATOMS: atom_id res chain seq x y z
N MET A 1 22.55 15.01 -44.69
CA MET A 1 22.23 13.71 -44.04
C MET A 1 21.62 14.00 -42.69
N PRO A 2 20.34 13.70 -42.44
CA PRO A 2 19.76 13.86 -41.12
C PRO A 2 20.26 12.75 -40.19
N ALA A 3 20.70 13.15 -38.98
CA ALA A 3 21.13 12.24 -37.94
C ALA A 3 19.92 11.43 -37.44
N LEU A 4 20.02 10.11 -37.52
CA LEU A 4 19.10 9.16 -36.88
C LEU A 4 19.30 9.28 -35.37
N THR A 5 18.37 9.92 -34.69
CA THR A 5 18.23 9.81 -33.24
C THR A 5 17.75 8.37 -32.92
N LEU A 6 18.65 7.56 -32.41
CA LEU A 6 18.33 6.26 -31.85
C LEU A 6 17.48 6.51 -30.61
N GLU A 7 16.16 6.31 -30.71
CA GLU A 7 15.28 6.17 -29.56
C GLU A 7 15.76 4.94 -28.75
N THR A 8 16.23 5.17 -27.55
CA THR A 8 16.51 4.09 -26.58
C THR A 8 15.23 3.32 -26.35
N PRO A 9 15.22 1.98 -26.48
CA PRO A 9 14.03 1.20 -26.22
C PRO A 9 13.60 1.44 -24.76
N HIS A 10 12.38 1.93 -24.56
CA HIS A 10 11.75 1.98 -23.25
C HIS A 10 11.76 0.55 -22.69
N ALA A 11 12.56 0.30 -21.66
CA ALA A 11 12.51 -0.95 -20.94
C ALA A 11 11.06 -1.16 -20.47
N ALA A 12 10.53 -2.37 -20.65
CA ALA A 12 9.20 -2.70 -20.19
C ALA A 12 9.10 -2.37 -18.69
N PRO A 13 7.99 -1.77 -18.23
CA PRO A 13 7.84 -1.35 -16.84
C PRO A 13 8.01 -2.55 -15.89
N GLU A 14 8.86 -2.38 -14.89
CA GLU A 14 9.20 -3.43 -13.93
C GLU A 14 8.00 -3.73 -13.02
N VAL A 15 7.54 -4.98 -13.03
CA VAL A 15 6.42 -5.43 -12.20
C VAL A 15 6.90 -5.68 -10.76
N MET A 16 6.40 -4.88 -9.82
CA MET A 16 6.74 -4.95 -8.40
C MET A 16 5.86 -5.95 -7.65
N ILE A 17 4.56 -5.99 -7.93
CA ILE A 17 3.63 -7.00 -7.42
C ILE A 17 2.87 -7.59 -8.61
N SER A 18 2.75 -8.91 -8.65
CA SER A 18 1.79 -9.60 -9.52
C SER A 18 0.97 -10.54 -8.66
N ALA A 19 -0.33 -10.29 -8.60
CA ALA A 19 -1.35 -11.16 -8.02
C ALA A 19 -2.19 -11.74 -9.15
N GLN A 20 -2.41 -13.05 -9.15
CA GLN A 20 -3.14 -13.74 -10.22
C GLN A 20 -4.16 -14.70 -9.61
N GLN A 21 -5.43 -14.50 -9.96
CA GLN A 21 -6.56 -15.35 -9.57
C GLN A 21 -6.61 -15.61 -8.06
N ILE A 22 -6.56 -14.54 -7.26
CA ILE A 22 -6.55 -14.63 -5.80
C ILE A 22 -7.95 -14.95 -5.30
N HIS A 23 -8.08 -16.07 -4.63
CA HIS A 23 -9.30 -16.49 -3.95
C HIS A 23 -9.06 -16.56 -2.43
N LYS A 24 -10.06 -16.07 -1.66
CA LYS A 24 -10.05 -16.13 -0.22
C LYS A 24 -11.45 -16.26 0.35
N SER A 25 -11.61 -17.19 1.27
CA SER A 25 -12.86 -17.41 2.00
C SER A 25 -12.62 -17.37 3.51
N PHE A 26 -13.63 -16.95 4.25
CA PHE A 26 -13.71 -17.10 5.69
C PHE A 26 -14.97 -17.93 6.02
N GLY A 27 -14.75 -19.17 6.39
CA GLY A 27 -15.85 -20.13 6.54
C GLY A 27 -16.65 -20.28 5.24
N ALA A 28 -17.93 -20.01 5.24
CA ALA A 28 -18.80 -20.08 4.07
C ALA A 28 -18.79 -18.80 3.19
N THR A 29 -18.11 -17.74 3.61
CA THR A 29 -18.14 -16.46 2.91
C THR A 29 -16.95 -16.33 1.98
N ASN A 30 -17.19 -16.29 0.66
CA ASN A 30 -16.16 -16.00 -0.34
C ASN A 30 -15.91 -14.49 -0.39
N VAL A 31 -14.75 -14.05 0.11
CA VAL A 31 -14.38 -12.63 0.21
C VAL A 31 -13.60 -12.14 -1.01
N LEU A 32 -12.70 -12.96 -1.56
CA LEU A 32 -11.99 -12.66 -2.82
C LEU A 32 -12.32 -13.76 -3.83
N ARG A 33 -12.66 -13.34 -5.06
CA ARG A 33 -13.23 -14.20 -6.10
C ARG A 33 -12.44 -14.08 -7.41
N GLY A 34 -11.13 -14.43 -7.35
CA GLY A 34 -10.29 -14.43 -8.55
C GLY A 34 -9.69 -13.06 -8.86
N ILE A 35 -9.29 -12.29 -7.84
CA ILE A 35 -8.63 -10.98 -8.02
C ILE A 35 -7.30 -11.16 -8.74
N SER A 36 -7.12 -10.41 -9.83
CA SER A 36 -5.84 -10.31 -10.54
C SER A 36 -5.42 -8.87 -10.67
N LEU A 37 -4.18 -8.54 -10.30
CA LEU A 37 -3.62 -7.19 -10.29
C LEU A 37 -2.12 -7.23 -10.53
N GLN A 38 -1.61 -6.26 -11.28
CA GLN A 38 -0.19 -5.97 -11.36
C GLN A 38 0.07 -4.54 -10.88
N LEU A 39 1.16 -4.33 -10.14
CA LEU A 39 1.64 -3.03 -9.71
C LEU A 39 3.04 -2.82 -10.28
N GLN A 40 3.26 -1.71 -10.98
CA GLN A 40 4.54 -1.39 -11.61
C GLN A 40 5.40 -0.50 -10.69
N ARG A 41 6.70 -0.46 -10.96
CA ARG A 41 7.63 0.42 -10.20
C ARG A 41 7.24 1.88 -10.39
N GLY A 42 7.17 2.61 -9.26
CA GLY A 42 6.80 4.03 -9.24
C GLY A 42 5.33 4.30 -9.51
N GLU A 43 4.50 3.26 -9.68
CA GLU A 43 3.07 3.41 -9.90
C GLU A 43 2.33 3.59 -8.57
N VAL A 44 1.33 4.46 -8.57
CA VAL A 44 0.33 4.61 -7.51
C VAL A 44 -1.00 4.05 -8.00
N VAL A 45 -1.44 2.95 -7.42
CA VAL A 45 -2.75 2.34 -7.71
C VAL A 45 -3.68 2.57 -6.53
N ALA A 46 -4.84 3.16 -6.78
CA ALA A 46 -5.89 3.30 -5.78
C ALA A 46 -6.94 2.18 -5.93
N ILE A 47 -7.28 1.51 -4.85
CA ILE A 47 -8.39 0.55 -4.78
C ILE A 47 -9.53 1.21 -4.02
N ILE A 48 -10.66 1.36 -4.69
CA ILE A 48 -11.90 1.94 -4.14
C ILE A 48 -13.04 0.92 -4.19
N GLY A 49 -14.12 1.19 -3.47
CA GLY A 49 -15.32 0.34 -3.47
C GLY A 49 -16.03 0.33 -2.13
N PRO A 50 -17.23 -0.24 -2.05
CA PRO A 50 -18.04 -0.27 -0.82
C PRO A 50 -17.34 -1.06 0.29
N SER A 51 -17.75 -0.79 1.54
CA SER A 51 -17.30 -1.57 2.70
C SER A 51 -17.68 -3.05 2.52
N GLY A 52 -16.78 -3.95 2.92
CA GLY A 52 -16.98 -5.39 2.75
C GLY A 52 -16.71 -5.94 1.33
N SER A 53 -16.23 -5.12 0.36
CA SER A 53 -15.89 -5.61 -0.98
C SER A 53 -14.58 -6.42 -1.06
N GLY A 54 -13.84 -6.56 0.03
CA GLY A 54 -12.62 -7.38 0.09
C GLY A 54 -11.30 -6.62 -0.04
N LYS A 55 -11.30 -5.28 -0.18
CA LYS A 55 -10.11 -4.43 -0.40
C LYS A 55 -8.99 -4.65 0.63
N SER A 56 -9.31 -4.47 1.90
CA SER A 56 -8.34 -4.67 3.01
C SER A 56 -7.89 -6.13 3.13
N THR A 57 -8.77 -7.09 2.86
CA THR A 57 -8.41 -8.51 2.84
C THR A 57 -7.40 -8.78 1.73
N PHE A 58 -7.63 -8.24 0.52
CA PHE A 58 -6.70 -8.38 -0.60
C PHE A 58 -5.31 -7.78 -0.25
N LEU A 59 -5.30 -6.56 0.30
CA LEU A 59 -4.06 -5.90 0.70
C LEU A 59 -3.27 -6.72 1.73
N ARG A 60 -3.97 -7.30 2.73
CA ARG A 60 -3.37 -8.18 3.74
C ARG A 60 -2.86 -9.49 3.18
N CYS A 61 -3.50 -10.04 2.14
CA CYS A 61 -3.00 -11.22 1.44
C CYS A 61 -1.67 -10.93 0.72
N LEU A 62 -1.52 -9.76 0.10
CA LEU A 62 -0.27 -9.37 -0.56
C LEU A 62 0.92 -9.31 0.40
N ASN A 63 0.69 -8.85 1.63
CA ASN A 63 1.74 -8.72 2.66
C ASN A 63 1.80 -9.92 3.62
N HIS A 64 1.15 -11.03 3.28
CA HIS A 64 1.11 -12.26 4.10
C HIS A 64 0.64 -12.04 5.55
N LEU A 65 -0.19 -11.04 5.78
CA LEU A 65 -0.92 -10.87 7.03
C LEU A 65 -2.20 -11.71 7.04
N GLU A 66 -2.62 -12.16 5.87
CA GLU A 66 -3.70 -13.11 5.66
C GLU A 66 -3.28 -14.12 4.58
N THR A 67 -3.73 -15.36 4.70
CA THR A 67 -3.45 -16.41 3.72
C THR A 67 -4.53 -16.47 2.64
N ILE A 68 -4.14 -16.80 1.40
CA ILE A 68 -5.09 -17.06 0.31
C ILE A 68 -5.46 -18.55 0.24
N ASP A 69 -6.59 -18.87 -0.36
CA ASP A 69 -7.02 -20.27 -0.58
C ASP A 69 -6.40 -20.81 -1.87
N SER A 70 -6.35 -19.99 -2.91
CA SER A 70 -5.71 -20.31 -4.19
C SER A 70 -5.30 -19.02 -4.94
N GLY A 71 -4.40 -19.17 -5.90
CA GLY A 71 -3.85 -18.09 -6.72
C GLY A 71 -2.33 -18.02 -6.63
N THR A 72 -1.75 -16.99 -7.23
CA THR A 72 -0.31 -16.78 -7.25
C THR A 72 0.00 -15.32 -6.90
N ILE A 73 0.93 -15.10 -5.97
CA ILE A 73 1.45 -13.76 -5.64
C ILE A 73 2.97 -13.78 -5.80
N THR A 74 3.48 -12.84 -6.59
CA THR A 74 4.91 -12.57 -6.71
C THR A 74 5.21 -11.12 -6.37
N VAL A 75 6.35 -10.89 -5.73
CA VAL A 75 6.84 -9.55 -5.39
C VAL A 75 8.27 -9.44 -5.93
N GLU A 76 8.51 -8.49 -6.83
CA GLU A 76 9.79 -8.31 -7.53
C GLU A 76 10.37 -9.65 -8.04
N GLY A 77 9.54 -10.41 -8.75
CA GLY A 77 9.88 -11.73 -9.28
C GLY A 77 10.04 -12.84 -8.24
N GLY A 78 10.00 -12.51 -6.94
CA GLY A 78 10.03 -13.52 -5.87
C GLY A 78 8.65 -14.11 -5.61
N VAL A 79 8.47 -15.42 -5.77
CA VAL A 79 7.20 -16.12 -5.49
C VAL A 79 6.98 -16.14 -3.97
N LEU A 80 5.87 -15.52 -3.52
CA LEU A 80 5.37 -15.59 -2.14
C LEU A 80 4.51 -16.83 -1.95
N VAL A 81 3.59 -17.05 -2.87
CA VAL A 81 2.63 -18.17 -2.88
C VAL A 81 2.27 -18.51 -4.33
N GLN A 82 2.04 -19.78 -4.61
CA GLN A 82 1.52 -20.26 -5.89
C GLN A 82 0.64 -21.47 -5.65
N ASN A 83 -0.18 -21.86 -6.63
CA ASN A 83 -0.97 -23.07 -6.52
C ASN A 83 -0.10 -24.32 -6.59
N ASP A 84 -0.39 -25.30 -5.75
CA ASP A 84 0.12 -26.67 -5.85
C ASP A 84 -0.60 -27.47 -6.98
N ALA A 85 -0.24 -28.73 -7.13
CA ALA A 85 -0.86 -29.62 -8.13
C ALA A 85 -2.37 -29.84 -7.92
N ASN A 86 -2.90 -29.55 -6.72
CA ASN A 86 -4.31 -29.67 -6.37
C ASN A 86 -5.06 -28.32 -6.47
N GLY A 87 -4.40 -27.27 -6.96
CA GLY A 87 -4.97 -25.93 -7.06
C GLY A 87 -5.07 -25.16 -5.74
N ARG A 88 -4.41 -25.62 -4.67
CA ARG A 88 -4.38 -24.96 -3.37
C ARG A 88 -3.13 -24.10 -3.19
N ALA A 89 -3.24 -23.05 -2.40
CA ALA A 89 -2.13 -22.16 -2.11
C ALA A 89 -0.97 -22.89 -1.39
N ALA A 90 0.19 -22.90 -2.02
CA ALA A 90 1.46 -23.38 -1.45
C ALA A 90 2.40 -22.19 -1.27
N TYR A 91 2.71 -21.89 -0.02
CA TYR A 91 3.56 -20.76 0.35
C TYR A 91 5.05 -21.13 0.25
N ALA A 92 5.87 -20.13 -0.07
CA ALA A 92 7.31 -20.25 -0.01
C ALA A 92 7.79 -20.55 1.43
N SER A 93 9.08 -20.88 1.61
CA SER A 93 9.66 -21.08 2.95
C SER A 93 9.58 -19.80 3.79
N ASP A 94 9.50 -19.92 5.11
CA ASP A 94 9.46 -18.78 6.04
C ASP A 94 10.59 -17.77 5.83
N SER A 95 11.78 -18.23 5.49
CA SER A 95 12.92 -17.36 5.19
C SER A 95 12.66 -16.50 3.94
N LYS A 96 12.06 -17.10 2.91
CA LYS A 96 11.70 -16.41 1.66
C LYS A 96 10.54 -15.43 1.90
N ILE A 97 9.51 -15.84 2.65
CA ILE A 97 8.38 -14.98 3.03
C ILE A 97 8.90 -13.75 3.78
N ARG A 98 9.77 -13.92 4.80
CA ARG A 98 10.38 -12.81 5.53
C ARG A 98 11.22 -11.90 4.63
N SER A 99 11.95 -12.46 3.67
CA SER A 99 12.73 -11.68 2.71
C SER A 99 11.82 -10.82 1.82
N ILE A 100 10.72 -11.39 1.30
CA ILE A 100 9.73 -10.70 0.49
C ILE A 100 9.00 -9.62 1.32
N GLY A 101 8.57 -9.95 2.54
CA GLY A 101 7.86 -9.02 3.42
C GLY A 101 8.67 -7.76 3.77
N ARG A 102 10.02 -7.83 3.78
CA ARG A 102 10.88 -6.65 4.01
C ARG A 102 10.85 -5.63 2.88
N LYS A 103 10.41 -6.02 1.68
CA LYS A 103 10.28 -5.15 0.51
C LYS A 103 9.01 -4.31 0.54
N MET A 104 8.08 -4.66 1.43
CA MET A 104 6.78 -4.00 1.54
C MET A 104 6.62 -3.37 2.91
N GLY A 105 6.31 -2.08 2.95
CA GLY A 105 5.84 -1.38 4.14
C GLY A 105 4.32 -1.34 4.16
N MET A 106 3.70 -1.50 5.33
CA MET A 106 2.25 -1.39 5.47
C MET A 106 1.86 -0.33 6.48
N VAL A 107 0.91 0.51 6.08
CA VAL A 107 0.31 1.56 6.87
C VAL A 107 -1.16 1.21 7.09
N PHE A 108 -1.57 1.06 8.34
CA PHE A 108 -2.89 0.61 8.74
C PHE A 108 -3.83 1.78 9.06
N GLN A 109 -5.12 1.52 8.99
CA GLN A 109 -6.18 2.42 9.43
C GLN A 109 -6.03 2.85 10.90
N SER A 110 -5.63 1.95 11.78
CA SER A 110 -5.58 2.14 13.25
C SER A 110 -4.19 2.56 13.77
N PHE A 111 -3.32 3.19 12.95
CA PHE A 111 -1.98 3.67 13.29
C PHE A 111 -1.03 2.58 13.82
N ASN A 112 -1.45 1.75 14.74
CA ASN A 112 -0.73 0.63 15.37
C ASN A 112 0.65 1.04 15.95
N LEU A 113 0.74 2.25 16.53
CA LEU A 113 1.93 2.68 17.24
C LEU A 113 2.06 1.97 18.58
N PHE A 114 3.29 1.67 18.99
CA PHE A 114 3.60 1.13 20.30
C PHE A 114 3.40 2.22 21.35
N PRO A 115 2.41 2.13 22.26
CA PRO A 115 2.05 3.24 23.15
C PRO A 115 3.11 3.53 24.22
N HIS A 116 3.95 2.55 24.53
CA HIS A 116 5.03 2.62 25.52
C HIS A 116 6.37 3.09 24.96
N LEU A 117 6.46 3.31 23.64
CA LEU A 117 7.63 3.84 22.94
C LEU A 117 7.38 5.28 22.51
N THR A 118 8.41 6.10 22.52
CA THR A 118 8.38 7.44 21.91
C THR A 118 8.19 7.36 20.40
N VAL A 119 7.95 8.49 19.76
CA VAL A 119 7.87 8.60 18.29
C VAL A 119 9.15 8.10 17.63
N LEU A 120 10.31 8.55 18.10
CA LEU A 120 11.59 8.09 17.58
C LEU A 120 11.76 6.57 17.75
N GLU A 121 11.45 6.05 18.93
CA GLU A 121 11.58 4.62 19.21
C GLU A 121 10.63 3.78 18.36
N ASN A 122 9.41 4.23 18.11
CA ASN A 122 8.49 3.57 17.17
C ASN A 122 9.08 3.41 15.77
N ILE A 123 9.90 4.37 15.32
CA ILE A 123 10.49 4.35 13.98
C ILE A 123 11.74 3.46 13.93
N ILE A 124 12.60 3.52 14.95
CA ILE A 124 13.89 2.83 14.91
C ILE A 124 13.84 1.36 15.35
N GLU A 125 12.80 0.93 16.05
CA GLU A 125 12.69 -0.41 16.65
C GLU A 125 12.83 -1.52 15.60
N ALA A 126 12.05 -1.47 14.53
CA ALA A 126 12.09 -2.49 13.48
C ALA A 126 13.44 -2.54 12.73
N PRO A 127 14.05 -1.43 12.27
CA PRO A 127 15.40 -1.45 11.71
C PRO A 127 16.45 -2.03 12.64
N MET A 128 16.40 -1.72 13.94
CA MET A 128 17.34 -2.27 14.92
C MET A 128 17.16 -3.78 15.10
N LEU A 129 15.93 -4.25 15.24
CA LEU A 129 15.64 -5.67 15.49
C LEU A 129 15.81 -6.53 14.24
N VAL A 130 15.27 -6.09 13.09
CA VAL A 130 15.17 -6.89 11.88
C VAL A 130 16.41 -6.76 10.99
N LYS A 131 16.89 -5.52 10.77
CA LYS A 131 18.08 -5.23 9.96
C LYS A 131 19.38 -5.23 10.76
N LYS A 132 19.29 -5.37 12.10
CA LYS A 132 20.45 -5.31 13.02
C LYS A 132 21.25 -4.01 12.91
N MET A 133 20.57 -2.90 12.58
CA MET A 133 21.21 -1.60 12.49
C MET A 133 21.60 -1.10 13.87
N ALA A 134 22.79 -0.50 14.00
CA ALA A 134 23.18 0.17 15.23
C ALA A 134 22.31 1.44 15.44
N ARG A 135 21.96 1.75 16.70
CA ARG A 135 21.16 2.93 17.04
C ARG A 135 21.77 4.23 16.49
N ALA A 136 23.11 4.36 16.55
CA ALA A 136 23.82 5.52 16.01
C ALA A 136 23.67 5.69 14.49
N ALA A 137 23.39 4.62 13.74
CA ALA A 137 23.18 4.65 12.30
C ALA A 137 21.72 4.95 11.93
N ILE A 138 20.75 4.43 12.70
CA ILE A 138 19.32 4.58 12.34
C ILE A 138 18.72 5.89 12.87
N VAL A 139 19.18 6.44 13.99
CA VAL A 139 18.63 7.67 14.58
C VAL A 139 18.67 8.85 13.59
N PRO A 140 19.79 9.17 12.91
CA PRO A 140 19.80 10.24 11.91
C PRO A 140 18.81 10.03 10.76
N GLN A 141 18.65 8.78 10.30
CA GLN A 141 17.69 8.45 9.25
C GLN A 141 16.24 8.62 9.74
N ALA A 142 15.95 8.21 10.97
CA ALA A 142 14.62 8.38 11.56
C ALA A 142 14.29 9.87 11.77
N GLU A 143 15.25 10.70 12.13
CA GLU A 143 15.08 12.15 12.23
C GLU A 143 14.79 12.79 10.88
N GLN A 144 15.47 12.36 9.82
CA GLN A 144 15.17 12.81 8.45
C GLN A 144 13.75 12.39 8.03
N LEU A 145 13.31 11.18 8.37
CA LEU A 145 11.94 10.74 8.10
C LEU A 145 10.92 11.56 8.91
N LEU A 146 11.22 11.86 10.17
CA LEU A 146 10.37 12.74 10.99
C LEU A 146 10.30 14.15 10.42
N GLN A 147 11.40 14.69 9.92
CA GLN A 147 11.42 15.98 9.23
C GLN A 147 10.56 15.94 7.97
N LYS A 148 10.67 14.87 7.17
CA LYS A 148 9.88 14.65 5.96
C LYS A 148 8.38 14.64 6.24
N VAL A 149 7.94 14.02 7.34
CA VAL A 149 6.51 14.01 7.73
C VAL A 149 6.12 15.19 8.64
N GLY A 150 7.03 16.18 8.85
CA GLY A 150 6.78 17.42 9.62
C GLY A 150 6.57 17.19 11.11
N LEU A 151 7.29 16.22 11.72
CA LEU A 151 7.11 15.83 13.13
C LEU A 151 8.44 15.70 13.90
N LEU A 152 9.51 16.36 13.45
CA LEU A 152 10.81 16.28 14.13
C LEU A 152 10.74 16.83 15.58
N ASP A 153 9.92 17.86 15.82
CA ASP A 153 9.67 18.46 17.14
C ASP A 153 8.94 17.50 18.11
N LYS A 154 8.35 16.43 17.60
CA LYS A 154 7.61 15.40 18.36
C LYS A 154 8.43 14.13 18.61
N ARG A 155 9.73 14.08 18.23
CA ARG A 155 10.56 12.87 18.28
C ARG A 155 10.53 12.14 19.64
N ASP A 156 10.50 12.90 20.72
CA ASP A 156 10.55 12.39 22.10
C ASP A 156 9.17 12.31 22.76
N ALA A 157 8.11 12.64 22.02
CA ALA A 157 6.73 12.52 22.49
C ALA A 157 6.24 11.06 22.44
N TYR A 158 5.29 10.71 23.30
CA TYR A 158 4.57 9.44 23.25
C TYR A 158 3.32 9.54 22.39
N PRO A 159 2.84 8.40 21.80
CA PRO A 159 1.67 8.39 20.91
C PRO A 159 0.40 9.03 21.52
N ASN A 160 0.19 8.92 22.83
CA ASN A 160 -0.95 9.52 23.51
C ASN A 160 -0.98 11.05 23.50
N ARG A 161 0.14 11.70 23.15
CA ARG A 161 0.26 13.16 23.03
C ARG A 161 0.15 13.66 21.58
N LEU A 162 -0.19 12.78 20.65
CA LEU A 162 -0.30 13.08 19.23
C LEU A 162 -1.75 13.12 18.79
N SER A 163 -2.07 14.02 17.84
CA SER A 163 -3.34 13.96 17.10
C SER A 163 -3.42 12.70 16.23
N GLY A 164 -4.60 12.35 15.74
CA GLY A 164 -4.80 11.23 14.81
C GLY A 164 -3.92 11.35 13.56
N GLY A 165 -3.91 12.52 12.90
CA GLY A 165 -3.09 12.78 11.72
C GLY A 165 -1.59 12.71 12.02
N GLN A 166 -1.14 13.17 13.20
CA GLN A 166 0.25 13.01 13.63
C GLN A 166 0.62 11.54 13.82
N LYS A 167 -0.24 10.75 14.50
CA LYS A 167 -0.03 9.29 14.66
C LYS A 167 0.11 8.59 13.31
N GLN A 168 -0.73 8.94 12.34
CA GLN A 168 -0.68 8.34 11.01
C GLN A 168 0.60 8.71 10.27
N ARG A 169 1.05 9.96 10.35
CA ARG A 169 2.32 10.38 9.75
C ARG A 169 3.53 9.69 10.41
N VAL A 170 3.49 9.44 11.72
CA VAL A 170 4.51 8.60 12.40
C VAL A 170 4.45 7.16 11.88
N ALA A 171 3.26 6.59 11.67
CA ALA A 171 3.11 5.23 11.11
C ALA A 171 3.69 5.15 9.68
N ILE A 172 3.52 6.20 8.87
CA ILE A 172 4.15 6.31 7.55
C ILE A 172 5.69 6.36 7.68
N ALA A 173 6.22 7.22 8.55
CA ALA A 173 7.66 7.32 8.79
C ALA A 173 8.25 5.98 9.29
N ARG A 174 7.54 5.26 10.17
CA ARG A 174 7.92 3.94 10.64
C ARG A 174 7.98 2.91 9.50
N ALA A 175 7.00 2.92 8.59
CA ALA A 175 7.01 2.03 7.42
C ALA A 175 8.21 2.34 6.51
N LEU A 176 8.48 3.62 6.25
CA LEU A 176 9.61 4.09 5.44
C LEU A 176 10.98 3.75 6.05
N ALA A 177 11.11 3.70 7.38
CA ALA A 177 12.39 3.42 8.06
C ALA A 177 12.95 2.02 7.72
N MET A 178 12.09 1.11 7.29
CA MET A 178 12.52 -0.19 6.77
C MET A 178 13.06 -0.12 5.34
N GLY A 179 13.03 1.04 4.66
CA GLY A 179 13.45 1.21 3.27
C GLY A 179 12.72 0.24 2.35
N PRO A 180 11.40 0.24 2.33
CA PRO A 180 10.63 -0.64 1.47
C PRO A 180 10.64 -0.13 0.03
N ASP A 181 10.52 -1.06 -0.93
CA ASP A 181 10.35 -0.73 -2.35
C ASP A 181 8.88 -0.42 -2.69
N ILE A 182 7.95 -0.89 -1.83
CA ILE A 182 6.50 -0.78 -2.02
C ILE A 182 5.84 -0.36 -0.70
N LEU A 183 4.90 0.58 -0.75
CA LEU A 183 4.04 0.93 0.37
C LEU A 183 2.59 0.50 0.12
N LEU A 184 2.03 -0.21 1.07
CA LEU A 184 0.63 -0.63 1.11
C LEU A 184 -0.12 0.22 2.14
N PHE A 185 -1.20 0.88 1.73
CA PHE A 185 -2.02 1.70 2.61
C PHE A 185 -3.43 1.11 2.75
N ASP A 186 -3.81 0.72 3.95
CA ASP A 186 -5.14 0.19 4.28
C ASP A 186 -5.97 1.27 4.94
N GLU A 187 -6.73 2.04 4.14
CA GLU A 187 -7.62 3.13 4.56
C GLU A 187 -6.94 4.14 5.52
N PRO A 188 -5.83 4.78 5.13
CA PRO A 188 -4.96 5.54 6.05
C PRO A 188 -5.61 6.77 6.68
N THR A 189 -6.78 7.21 6.21
CA THR A 189 -7.49 8.40 6.69
C THR A 189 -8.81 8.09 7.38
N SER A 190 -9.33 6.85 7.30
CA SER A 190 -10.68 6.51 7.77
C SER A 190 -10.89 6.66 9.29
N ALA A 191 -9.81 6.69 10.09
CA ALA A 191 -9.86 6.91 11.53
C ALA A 191 -9.59 8.38 11.92
N LEU A 192 -9.61 9.32 10.97
CA LEU A 192 -9.27 10.72 11.15
C LEU A 192 -10.47 11.64 10.94
N ASP A 193 -10.47 12.74 11.68
CA ASP A 193 -11.36 13.85 11.38
C ASP A 193 -10.97 14.50 10.04
N PRO A 194 -11.94 15.08 9.28
CA PRO A 194 -11.70 15.66 7.97
C PRO A 194 -10.57 16.71 7.94
N GLU A 195 -10.44 17.50 9.01
CA GLU A 195 -9.39 18.52 9.14
C GLU A 195 -7.98 17.92 9.18
N LEU A 196 -7.82 16.72 9.77
CA LEU A 196 -6.53 16.02 9.92
C LEU A 196 -6.18 15.17 8.69
N THR A 197 -7.16 14.81 7.88
CA THR A 197 -7.00 14.02 6.65
C THR A 197 -6.07 14.71 5.66
N GLY A 198 -6.18 16.04 5.50
CA GLY A 198 -5.39 16.81 4.55
C GLY A 198 -3.87 16.70 4.73
N GLU A 199 -3.39 16.64 5.99
CA GLU A 199 -1.95 16.51 6.29
C GLU A 199 -1.39 15.13 5.88
N VAL A 200 -2.16 14.05 6.13
CA VAL A 200 -1.78 12.69 5.73
C VAL A 200 -1.76 12.55 4.22
N LEU A 201 -2.81 13.05 3.53
CA LEU A 201 -2.87 13.02 2.07
C LEU A 201 -1.77 13.84 1.42
N ARG A 202 -1.32 14.94 2.04
CA ARG A 202 -0.16 15.72 1.57
C ARG A 202 1.11 14.86 1.63
N THR A 203 1.38 14.21 2.76
CA THR A 203 2.53 13.31 2.88
C THR A 203 2.49 12.21 1.83
N MET A 204 1.32 11.61 1.57
CA MET A 204 1.18 10.58 0.52
C MET A 204 1.40 11.15 -0.89
N ARG A 205 0.99 12.39 -1.18
CA ARG A 205 1.28 13.06 -2.46
C ARG A 205 2.78 13.30 -2.66
N GLU A 206 3.48 13.72 -1.61
CA GLU A 206 4.94 13.92 -1.63
C GLU A 206 5.66 12.59 -1.94
N LEU A 207 5.23 11.48 -1.33
CA LEU A 207 5.76 10.15 -1.64
C LEU A 207 5.49 9.72 -3.10
N ALA A 208 4.31 10.04 -3.64
CA ALA A 208 3.99 9.78 -5.05
C ALA A 208 4.89 10.59 -5.99
N GLN A 209 5.16 11.86 -5.68
CA GLN A 209 6.07 12.72 -6.46
C GLN A 209 7.53 12.23 -6.44
N GLU A 210 7.93 11.52 -5.38
CA GLU A 210 9.22 10.84 -5.28
C GLU A 210 9.23 9.46 -5.96
N HIS A 211 8.21 9.13 -6.73
CA HIS A 211 8.06 7.84 -7.42
C HIS A 211 8.03 6.62 -6.50
N MET A 212 7.55 6.76 -5.26
CA MET A 212 7.29 5.63 -4.39
C MET A 212 6.19 4.74 -4.98
N THR A 213 6.47 3.46 -5.11
CA THR A 213 5.46 2.47 -5.54
C THR A 213 4.41 2.29 -4.45
N MET A 214 3.15 2.55 -4.74
CA MET A 214 2.09 2.53 -3.72
C MET A 214 0.84 1.79 -4.19
N LEU A 215 0.27 0.96 -3.31
CA LEU A 215 -1.08 0.41 -3.45
C LEU A 215 -1.93 0.94 -2.29
N VAL A 216 -2.97 1.68 -2.60
CA VAL A 216 -3.72 2.48 -1.62
C VAL A 216 -5.19 2.08 -1.63
N VAL A 217 -5.66 1.43 -0.58
CA VAL A 217 -7.10 1.28 -0.31
C VAL A 217 -7.59 2.58 0.32
N THR A 218 -8.56 3.25 -0.30
CA THR A 218 -9.01 4.57 0.15
C THR A 218 -10.47 4.86 -0.17
N HIS A 219 -11.09 5.72 0.63
CA HIS A 219 -12.36 6.38 0.37
C HIS A 219 -12.19 7.84 -0.07
N GLU A 220 -10.94 8.33 -0.16
CA GLU A 220 -10.62 9.69 -0.58
C GLU A 220 -10.61 9.79 -2.10
N MET A 221 -11.78 10.09 -2.70
CA MET A 221 -11.92 10.13 -4.16
C MET A 221 -11.06 11.22 -4.80
N GLY A 222 -10.83 12.35 -4.10
CA GLY A 222 -9.92 13.40 -4.54
C GLY A 222 -8.48 12.91 -4.65
N PHE A 223 -8.00 12.12 -3.70
CA PHE A 223 -6.68 11.50 -3.76
C PHE A 223 -6.59 10.48 -4.92
N ALA A 224 -7.57 9.59 -5.03
CA ALA A 224 -7.61 8.60 -6.10
C ALA A 224 -7.62 9.23 -7.50
N ARG A 225 -8.34 10.36 -7.69
CA ARG A 225 -8.43 11.09 -8.95
C ARG A 225 -7.14 11.85 -9.28
N ASP A 226 -6.57 12.54 -8.29
CA ASP A 226 -5.54 13.56 -8.53
C ASP A 226 -4.11 13.01 -8.38
N VAL A 227 -3.92 11.86 -7.71
CA VAL A 227 -2.60 11.30 -7.37
C VAL A 227 -2.38 9.91 -7.94
N ALA A 228 -3.42 9.06 -8.00
CA ALA A 228 -3.25 7.73 -8.53
C ALA A 228 -3.03 7.76 -10.05
N ASN A 229 -2.15 6.87 -10.54
CA ASN A 229 -1.98 6.61 -11.96
C ASN A 229 -3.17 5.81 -12.50
N ARG A 230 -3.66 4.86 -11.71
CA ARG A 230 -4.72 3.92 -12.07
C ARG A 230 -5.64 3.69 -10.87
N VAL A 231 -6.93 3.50 -11.15
CA VAL A 231 -7.94 3.21 -10.13
C VAL A 231 -8.59 1.87 -10.42
N ILE A 232 -8.80 1.11 -9.37
CA ILE A 232 -9.47 -0.19 -9.39
C ILE A 232 -10.71 -0.09 -8.52
N PHE A 233 -11.87 -0.40 -9.09
CA PHE A 233 -13.11 -0.50 -8.35
C PHE A 233 -13.41 -1.98 -8.02
N MET A 234 -13.47 -2.28 -6.73
CA MET A 234 -13.82 -3.59 -6.21
C MET A 234 -15.24 -3.61 -5.65
N ASP A 235 -16.02 -4.60 -6.04
CA ASP A 235 -17.32 -4.88 -5.43
C ASP A 235 -17.52 -6.40 -5.28
N LYS A 236 -18.09 -6.85 -4.17
CA LYS A 236 -18.43 -8.26 -3.86
C LYS A 236 -17.29 -9.25 -4.10
N GLY A 237 -16.06 -8.84 -3.85
CA GLY A 237 -14.87 -9.70 -3.98
C GLY A 237 -14.29 -9.79 -5.39
N GLU A 238 -14.73 -8.97 -6.32
CA GLU A 238 -14.27 -8.94 -7.70
C GLU A 238 -13.79 -7.55 -8.11
N ILE A 239 -12.89 -7.45 -9.08
CA ILE A 239 -12.57 -6.21 -9.77
C ILE A 239 -13.65 -5.99 -10.83
N VAL A 240 -14.43 -4.91 -10.66
CA VAL A 240 -15.51 -4.55 -11.58
C VAL A 240 -15.00 -3.69 -12.71
N GLU A 241 -14.11 -2.75 -12.40
CA GLU A 241 -13.52 -1.83 -13.37
C GLU A 241 -12.13 -1.43 -12.96
N GLU A 242 -11.26 -1.28 -13.94
CA GLU A 242 -9.89 -0.81 -13.80
C GLU A 242 -9.55 0.10 -14.98
N ALA A 243 -9.09 1.31 -14.69
CA ALA A 243 -8.69 2.28 -15.73
C ALA A 243 -7.68 3.30 -15.20
N PRO A 244 -6.96 4.03 -16.09
CA PRO A 244 -6.22 5.23 -15.71
C PRO A 244 -7.14 6.19 -14.94
N ALA A 245 -6.64 6.81 -13.87
CA ALA A 245 -7.46 7.62 -12.97
C ALA A 245 -8.31 8.68 -13.71
N LYS A 246 -7.70 9.36 -14.69
CA LYS A 246 -8.39 10.37 -15.50
C LYS A 246 -9.62 9.81 -16.21
N GLU A 247 -9.50 8.65 -16.84
CA GLU A 247 -10.59 7.98 -17.58
C GLU A 247 -11.64 7.43 -16.62
N PHE A 248 -11.18 6.80 -15.55
CA PHE A 248 -12.04 6.21 -14.52
C PHE A 248 -13.05 7.20 -13.95
N PHE A 249 -12.61 8.43 -13.63
CA PHE A 249 -13.50 9.46 -13.05
C PHE A 249 -14.27 10.26 -14.09
N SER A 250 -13.78 10.40 -15.34
CA SER A 250 -14.47 11.20 -16.37
C SER A 250 -15.45 10.38 -17.20
N ALA A 251 -15.19 9.11 -17.43
CA ALA A 251 -15.95 8.24 -18.32
C ALA A 251 -16.00 6.79 -17.82
N PRO A 252 -16.51 6.51 -16.60
CA PRO A 252 -16.63 5.17 -16.08
C PRO A 252 -17.47 4.29 -17.01
N GLN A 253 -17.01 3.07 -17.28
CA GLN A 253 -17.67 2.20 -18.26
C GLN A 253 -18.76 1.32 -17.64
N GLN A 254 -18.54 0.86 -16.40
CA GLN A 254 -19.44 -0.06 -15.75
C GLN A 254 -20.56 0.68 -15.02
N GLU A 255 -21.80 0.25 -15.20
CA GLU A 255 -22.97 0.83 -14.53
C GLU A 255 -22.84 0.82 -13.00
N ARG A 256 -22.20 -0.23 -12.45
CA ARG A 256 -21.96 -0.36 -11.03
C ARG A 256 -20.95 0.68 -10.51
N THR A 257 -19.91 1.00 -11.31
CA THR A 257 -18.97 2.07 -11.03
C THR A 257 -19.63 3.45 -11.07
N LYS A 258 -20.44 3.71 -12.09
CA LYS A 258 -21.22 4.97 -12.22
C LYS A 258 -22.10 5.19 -11.00
N ALA A 259 -22.88 4.16 -10.62
CA ALA A 259 -23.74 4.23 -9.45
C ALA A 259 -22.97 4.47 -8.14
N PHE A 260 -21.79 3.86 -7.98
CA PHE A 260 -20.93 4.08 -6.81
C PHE A 260 -20.38 5.51 -6.76
N LEU A 261 -19.86 6.02 -7.88
CA LEU A 261 -19.30 7.37 -7.96
C LEU A 261 -20.37 8.44 -7.74
N CYS A 262 -21.58 8.31 -8.32
CA CYS A 262 -22.68 9.24 -8.10
C CYS A 262 -23.10 9.36 -6.62
N ASN A 263 -22.92 8.31 -5.82
CA ASN A 263 -23.27 8.32 -4.40
C ASN A 263 -22.13 8.79 -3.49
N THR A 264 -20.92 8.92 -4.03
CA THR A 264 -19.70 9.17 -3.23
C THR A 264 -19.06 10.52 -3.53
N LEU A 265 -19.28 11.08 -4.72
CA LEU A 265 -18.86 12.41 -5.17
C LEU A 265 -19.96 13.43 -4.95
#